data_7c16520b720bdd71efc0783810d937a0
#
_entry.id   7c16520b720bdd71efc0783810d937a0
#
_cell.length_a   1.000
_cell.length_b   1.000
_cell.length_c   1.000
_cell.angle_alpha   90.00
_cell.angle_beta   90.00
_cell.angle_gamma   90.00
#
_symmetry.space_group_name_H-M   'P 1'
#
loop_
_entity.id
_entity.type
_entity.pdbx_description
1 polymer ?
#
loop_
_entity_poly.entity_id
_entity_poly.type
_entity_poly.pdbx_seq_one_letter_code
_entity_poly.pdbx_strand_id
1 'polypeptide(L)'
;DELLQKIAGAVEQGFPRIKLKFRPGWDLPMLRRVRQEFPHAVFHIDCNSGYTIRDLDLFRQVDELQLAMIEQPLNHDDLVDHATLQRSITTPVCLDESIVSVRHAEKALELHSCRYVNIKPGRVGGLTNAVKIHDACRAAEIPCWVGGMLESAVGAAQCVSLAMLDNF
;
A
#
# COMPACT_ATOMS: atom_id res chain seq x y z
N ASP A 1 -6.27 -23.60 10.46
CA ASP A 1 -5.62 -22.27 10.33
C ASP A 1 -6.63 -21.14 10.07
N GLU A 2 -6.89 -20.34 11.09
CA GLU A 2 -7.92 -19.26 11.05
C GLU A 2 -7.66 -18.26 9.92
N LEU A 3 -6.39 -17.87 9.68
CA LEU A 3 -6.03 -16.96 8.58
C LEU A 3 -6.46 -17.52 7.22
N LEU A 4 -6.11 -18.76 6.92
CA LEU A 4 -6.44 -19.39 5.63
C LEU A 4 -7.95 -19.52 5.44
N GLN A 5 -8.71 -19.81 6.51
CA GLN A 5 -10.17 -19.84 6.44
C GLN A 5 -10.76 -18.46 6.12
N LYS A 6 -10.24 -17.38 6.75
CA LYS A 6 -10.67 -16.00 6.45
C LYS A 6 -10.34 -15.61 5.00
N ILE A 7 -9.17 -16.00 4.51
CA ILE A 7 -8.79 -15.76 3.11
C ILE A 7 -9.70 -16.54 2.16
N ALA A 8 -9.97 -17.82 2.44
CA ALA A 8 -10.89 -18.63 1.64
C ALA A 8 -12.27 -17.98 1.54
N GLY A 9 -12.84 -17.55 2.67
CA GLY A 9 -14.13 -16.84 2.69
C GLY A 9 -14.11 -15.52 1.92
N ALA A 10 -13.00 -14.78 1.92
CA ALA A 10 -12.85 -13.57 1.12
C ALA A 10 -12.79 -13.88 -0.38
N VAL A 11 -12.06 -14.94 -0.77
CA VAL A 11 -11.99 -15.41 -2.17
C VAL A 11 -13.36 -15.85 -2.65
N GLU A 12 -14.09 -16.65 -1.87
CA GLU A 12 -15.46 -17.09 -2.18
C GLU A 12 -16.45 -15.93 -2.34
N GLN A 13 -16.29 -14.85 -1.56
CA GLN A 13 -17.09 -13.63 -1.67
C GLN A 13 -16.69 -12.76 -2.87
N GLY A 14 -15.66 -13.14 -3.63
CA GLY A 14 -15.24 -12.41 -4.82
C GLY A 14 -14.46 -11.13 -4.56
N PHE A 15 -13.82 -10.98 -3.40
CA PHE A 15 -12.95 -9.82 -3.15
C PHE A 15 -11.80 -9.80 -4.16
N PRO A 16 -11.62 -8.72 -4.94
CA PRO A 16 -10.64 -8.66 -6.02
C PRO A 16 -9.20 -8.60 -5.52
N ARG A 17 -8.99 -8.16 -4.26
CA ARG A 17 -7.68 -8.02 -3.63
C ARG A 17 -7.79 -8.18 -2.12
N ILE A 18 -6.86 -8.89 -1.52
CA ILE A 18 -6.83 -9.16 -0.08
C ILE A 18 -5.58 -8.53 0.53
N LYS A 19 -5.79 -7.71 1.57
CA LYS A 19 -4.73 -7.07 2.35
C LYS A 19 -4.32 -7.95 3.52
N LEU A 20 -3.01 -8.22 3.65
CA LEU A 20 -2.43 -8.98 4.77
C LEU A 20 -1.51 -8.08 5.59
N LYS A 21 -1.61 -8.16 6.91
CA LYS A 21 -0.61 -7.53 7.78
C LYS A 21 0.70 -8.32 7.72
N PHE A 22 1.80 -7.57 7.61
CA PHE A 22 3.15 -8.13 7.46
C PHE A 22 4.08 -7.42 8.45
N ARG A 23 4.66 -8.16 9.38
CA ARG A 23 5.48 -7.60 10.46
C ARG A 23 6.55 -8.61 10.87
N PRO A 24 7.65 -8.18 11.48
CA PRO A 24 8.67 -9.09 12.02
C PRO A 24 8.04 -10.21 12.88
N GLY A 25 8.42 -11.46 12.56
CA GLY A 25 7.87 -12.67 13.19
C GLY A 25 6.51 -13.13 12.68
N TRP A 26 5.86 -12.36 11.79
CA TRP A 26 4.64 -12.71 11.07
C TRP A 26 4.77 -12.22 9.63
N ASP A 27 5.71 -12.80 8.89
CA ASP A 27 6.22 -12.28 7.64
C ASP A 27 6.37 -13.36 6.56
N LEU A 28 7.54 -13.54 6.01
CA LEU A 28 7.78 -14.38 4.84
C LEU A 28 7.27 -15.84 4.96
N PRO A 29 7.41 -16.55 6.10
CA PRO A 29 6.86 -17.89 6.23
C PRO A 29 5.32 -17.93 6.11
N MET A 30 4.64 -16.97 6.75
CA MET A 30 3.20 -16.81 6.64
C MET A 30 2.80 -16.52 5.18
N LEU A 31 3.47 -15.57 4.53
CA LEU A 31 3.15 -15.15 3.18
C LEU A 31 3.38 -16.26 2.15
N ARG A 32 4.46 -17.02 2.28
CA ARG A 32 4.73 -18.21 1.45
C ARG A 32 3.62 -19.26 1.59
N ARG A 33 3.17 -19.52 2.83
CA ARG A 33 2.07 -20.46 3.09
C ARG A 33 0.77 -19.97 2.46
N VAL A 34 0.45 -18.68 2.57
CA VAL A 34 -0.74 -18.07 1.94
C VAL A 34 -0.66 -18.18 0.42
N ARG A 35 0.49 -17.86 -0.19
CA ARG A 35 0.66 -17.93 -1.65
C ARG A 35 0.55 -19.37 -2.16
N GLN A 36 1.07 -20.34 -1.41
CA GLN A 36 0.97 -21.76 -1.77
C GLN A 36 -0.48 -22.24 -1.78
N GLU A 37 -1.29 -21.82 -0.81
CA GLU A 37 -2.70 -22.22 -0.69
C GLU A 37 -3.60 -21.49 -1.70
N PHE A 38 -3.28 -20.22 -2.01
CA PHE A 38 -4.06 -19.38 -2.90
C PHE A 38 -3.19 -18.81 -4.04
N PRO A 39 -2.76 -19.65 -5.00
CA PRO A 39 -1.78 -19.24 -6.02
C PRO A 39 -2.29 -18.15 -6.96
N HIS A 40 -3.60 -18.03 -7.15
CA HIS A 40 -4.23 -17.09 -8.10
C HIS A 40 -4.85 -15.86 -7.42
N ALA A 41 -4.93 -15.84 -6.10
CA ALA A 41 -5.50 -14.70 -5.40
C ALA A 41 -4.55 -13.48 -5.43
N VAL A 42 -5.12 -12.29 -5.56
CA VAL A 42 -4.36 -11.05 -5.55
C VAL A 42 -4.17 -10.58 -4.12
N PHE A 43 -2.92 -10.52 -3.69
CA PHE A 43 -2.56 -10.05 -2.36
C PHE A 43 -1.75 -8.77 -2.41
N HIS A 44 -1.89 -7.95 -1.39
CA HIS A 44 -0.90 -6.96 -0.99
C HIS A 44 -0.61 -7.07 0.51
N ILE A 45 0.56 -6.65 0.91
CA ILE A 45 0.96 -6.64 2.32
C ILE A 45 1.07 -5.22 2.84
N ASP A 46 0.75 -5.06 4.12
CA ASP A 46 0.89 -3.80 4.84
C ASP A 46 1.85 -3.99 6.01
N CYS A 47 2.97 -3.30 5.94
CA CYS A 47 4.06 -3.38 6.90
C CYS A 47 3.96 -2.36 8.03
N ASN A 48 3.11 -1.33 7.89
CA ASN A 48 2.93 -0.25 8.88
C ASN A 48 4.27 0.27 9.46
N SER A 49 5.25 0.57 8.58
CA SER A 49 6.59 1.04 8.95
C SER A 49 7.41 0.06 9.78
N GLY A 50 7.14 -1.23 9.71
CA GLY A 50 7.73 -2.24 10.61
C GLY A 50 9.16 -2.67 10.29
N TYR A 51 9.74 -2.20 9.17
CA TYR A 51 11.06 -2.63 8.67
C TYR A 51 11.97 -1.44 8.39
N THR A 52 13.20 -1.77 8.02
CA THR A 52 14.24 -0.80 7.63
C THR A 52 14.88 -1.24 6.30
N ILE A 53 15.70 -0.39 5.68
CA ILE A 53 16.43 -0.77 4.46
C ILE A 53 17.42 -1.95 4.69
N ARG A 54 17.77 -2.26 5.93
CA ARG A 54 18.58 -3.44 6.27
C ARG A 54 17.85 -4.75 5.98
N ASP A 55 16.54 -4.70 5.88
CA ASP A 55 15.66 -5.85 5.56
C ASP A 55 15.48 -6.03 4.04
N LEU A 56 16.33 -5.41 3.20
CA LEU A 56 16.22 -5.46 1.74
C LEU A 56 16.20 -6.90 1.19
N ASP A 57 16.99 -7.80 1.76
CA ASP A 57 17.01 -9.20 1.31
C ASP A 57 15.72 -9.96 1.62
N LEU A 58 14.99 -9.56 2.68
CA LEU A 58 13.64 -10.03 2.94
C LEU A 58 12.69 -9.56 1.83
N PHE A 59 12.74 -8.28 1.47
CA PHE A 59 11.86 -7.73 0.43
C PHE A 59 12.14 -8.29 -0.97
N ARG A 60 13.38 -8.65 -1.29
CA ARG A 60 13.72 -9.39 -2.51
C ARG A 60 13.05 -10.77 -2.55
N GLN A 61 12.99 -11.48 -1.43
CA GLN A 61 12.27 -12.76 -1.34
C GLN A 61 10.75 -12.57 -1.39
N VAL A 62 10.24 -11.47 -0.84
CA VAL A 62 8.81 -11.09 -0.95
C VAL A 62 8.45 -10.76 -2.40
N ASP A 63 9.35 -10.12 -3.15
CA ASP A 63 9.18 -9.77 -4.56
C ASP A 63 8.89 -10.98 -5.47
N GLU A 64 9.46 -12.14 -5.13
CA GLU A 64 9.22 -13.42 -5.84
C GLU A 64 7.77 -13.92 -5.68
N LEU A 65 7.01 -13.42 -4.70
CA LEU A 65 5.67 -13.89 -4.38
C LEU A 65 4.55 -13.15 -5.16
N GLN A 66 4.90 -12.30 -6.11
CA GLN A 66 3.97 -11.66 -7.05
C GLN A 66 2.82 -10.93 -6.35
N LEU A 67 3.14 -10.01 -5.44
CA LEU A 67 2.16 -9.18 -4.78
C LEU A 67 1.74 -8.00 -5.66
N ALA A 68 0.53 -7.51 -5.44
CA ALA A 68 0.06 -6.29 -6.10
C ALA A 68 0.86 -5.06 -5.64
N MET A 69 1.21 -5.01 -4.35
CA MET A 69 2.05 -3.96 -3.76
C MET A 69 2.52 -4.33 -2.35
N ILE A 70 3.54 -3.61 -1.88
CA ILE A 70 4.05 -3.61 -0.50
C ILE A 70 3.75 -2.24 0.10
N GLU A 71 2.81 -2.18 1.04
CA GLU A 71 2.37 -0.93 1.65
C GLU A 71 3.23 -0.58 2.86
N GLN A 72 3.73 0.65 2.87
CA GLN A 72 4.53 1.31 3.92
C GLN A 72 5.57 0.38 4.58
N PRO A 73 6.53 -0.13 3.80
CA PRO A 73 7.52 -1.06 4.34
C PRO A 73 8.44 -0.43 5.39
N LEU A 74 8.91 0.79 5.16
CA LEU A 74 9.91 1.46 5.99
C LEU A 74 9.31 2.61 6.79
N ASN A 75 10.14 3.29 7.60
CA ASN A 75 9.69 4.40 8.42
C ASN A 75 9.02 5.50 7.58
N HIS A 76 7.97 6.11 8.12
CA HIS A 76 7.11 7.04 7.39
C HIS A 76 7.80 8.35 6.99
N ASP A 77 8.87 8.76 7.65
CA ASP A 77 9.65 9.95 7.33
C ASP A 77 10.82 9.70 6.36
N ASP A 78 11.07 8.43 6.00
CA ASP A 78 12.19 8.04 5.16
C ASP A 78 11.78 7.77 3.70
N LEU A 79 11.68 8.81 2.90
CA LEU A 79 11.41 8.69 1.46
C LEU A 79 12.63 8.20 0.67
N VAL A 80 13.85 8.41 1.18
CA VAL A 80 15.09 8.08 0.47
C VAL A 80 15.33 6.57 0.44
N ASP A 81 15.19 5.91 1.58
CA ASP A 81 15.32 4.45 1.64
C ASP A 81 14.16 3.74 0.95
N HIS A 82 12.94 4.32 0.95
CA HIS A 82 11.85 3.82 0.12
C HIS A 82 12.20 3.87 -1.38
N ALA A 83 12.84 4.95 -1.85
CA ALA A 83 13.32 5.03 -3.23
C ALA A 83 14.39 3.97 -3.54
N THR A 84 15.28 3.70 -2.59
CA THR A 84 16.31 2.64 -2.70
C THR A 84 15.67 1.26 -2.75
N LEU A 85 14.69 0.99 -1.90
CA LEU A 85 13.91 -0.24 -1.91
C LEU A 85 13.17 -0.41 -3.25
N GLN A 86 12.44 0.61 -3.71
CA GLN A 86 11.67 0.53 -4.96
C GLN A 86 12.55 0.27 -6.20
N ARG A 87 13.78 0.79 -6.23
CA ARG A 87 14.73 0.47 -7.31
C ARG A 87 15.24 -0.97 -7.25
N SER A 88 15.17 -1.62 -6.10
CA SER A 88 15.74 -2.95 -5.84
C SER A 88 14.74 -4.08 -6.04
N ILE A 89 13.45 -3.78 -6.18
CA ILE A 89 12.36 -4.76 -6.33
C ILE A 89 11.41 -4.35 -7.47
N THR A 90 10.70 -5.33 -8.03
CA THR A 90 9.70 -5.12 -9.09
C THR A 90 8.32 -4.84 -8.54
N THR A 91 7.96 -5.44 -7.41
CA THR A 91 6.69 -5.17 -6.72
C THR A 91 6.57 -3.70 -6.37
N PRO A 92 5.44 -3.04 -6.69
CA PRO A 92 5.24 -1.64 -6.33
C PRO A 92 5.29 -1.42 -4.81
N VAL A 93 6.10 -0.47 -4.37
CA VAL A 93 5.98 0.10 -3.03
C VAL A 93 4.80 1.06 -3.02
N CYS A 94 3.91 0.91 -2.05
CA CYS A 94 2.80 1.82 -1.79
C CYS A 94 3.09 2.65 -0.55
N LEU A 95 3.07 3.97 -0.65
CA LEU A 95 3.22 4.85 0.51
C LEU A 95 1.85 5.18 1.11
N ASP A 96 1.73 5.00 2.41
CA ASP A 96 0.57 5.31 3.24
C ASP A 96 0.92 6.37 4.30
N GLU A 97 1.55 5.98 5.39
CA GLU A 97 1.88 6.88 6.50
C GLU A 97 2.84 8.01 6.10
N SER A 98 3.64 7.83 5.07
CA SER A 98 4.53 8.88 4.52
C SER A 98 3.77 10.00 3.83
N ILE A 99 2.53 9.77 3.38
CA ILE A 99 1.75 10.76 2.63
C ILE A 99 0.87 11.57 3.59
N VAL A 100 1.45 12.61 4.17
CA VAL A 100 0.78 13.49 5.15
C VAL A 100 0.40 14.85 4.58
N SER A 101 0.85 15.19 3.38
CA SER A 101 0.49 16.44 2.69
C SER A 101 0.76 16.33 1.18
N VAL A 102 0.25 17.29 0.41
CA VAL A 102 0.56 17.43 -1.03
C VAL A 102 2.08 17.47 -1.27
N ARG A 103 2.81 18.26 -0.47
CA ARG A 103 4.28 18.38 -0.60
C ARG A 103 5.00 17.04 -0.38
N HIS A 104 4.54 16.21 0.59
CA HIS A 104 5.16 14.89 0.80
C HIS A 104 4.90 13.97 -0.39
N ALA A 105 3.69 13.99 -0.97
CA ALA A 105 3.40 13.24 -2.18
C ALA A 105 4.27 13.69 -3.35
N GLU A 106 4.37 15.00 -3.62
CA GLU A 106 5.25 15.54 -4.68
C GLU A 106 6.71 15.10 -4.49
N LYS A 107 7.22 15.12 -3.25
CA LYS A 107 8.59 14.66 -2.96
C LYS A 107 8.78 13.16 -3.13
N ALA A 108 7.78 12.36 -2.74
CA ALA A 108 7.81 10.91 -2.96
C ALA A 108 7.86 10.57 -4.47
N LEU A 109 7.08 11.29 -5.29
CA LEU A 109 7.09 11.14 -6.75
C LEU A 109 8.43 11.58 -7.34
N GLU A 110 8.95 12.74 -6.94
CA GLU A 110 10.24 13.29 -7.42
C GLU A 110 11.41 12.33 -7.12
N LEU A 111 11.41 11.70 -5.94
CA LEU A 111 12.45 10.74 -5.52
C LEU A 111 12.21 9.33 -6.08
N HIS A 112 11.09 9.07 -6.73
CA HIS A 112 10.66 7.73 -7.14
C HIS A 112 10.60 6.74 -5.96
N SER A 113 10.10 7.22 -4.81
CA SER A 113 10.01 6.43 -3.57
C SER A 113 8.94 5.36 -3.59
N CYS A 114 8.01 5.43 -4.55
CA CYS A 114 6.89 4.49 -4.67
C CYS A 114 6.41 4.39 -6.11
N ARG A 115 5.61 3.35 -6.36
CA ARG A 115 4.83 3.16 -7.60
C ARG A 115 3.34 3.04 -7.32
N TYR A 116 2.93 3.33 -6.07
CA TYR A 116 1.54 3.36 -5.64
C TYR A 116 1.37 4.33 -4.45
N VAL A 117 0.23 4.98 -4.34
CA VAL A 117 -0.05 5.90 -3.23
C VAL A 117 -1.40 5.59 -2.60
N ASN A 118 -1.42 5.44 -1.27
CA ASN A 118 -2.63 5.36 -0.47
C ASN A 118 -3.02 6.76 0.01
N ILE A 119 -4.12 7.31 -0.50
CA ILE A 119 -4.62 8.63 -0.13
C ILE A 119 -5.68 8.49 0.96
N LYS A 120 -5.41 9.08 2.12
CA LYS A 120 -6.36 9.14 3.25
C LYS A 120 -6.76 10.59 3.51
N PRO A 121 -7.97 11.01 3.10
CA PRO A 121 -8.41 12.40 3.27
C PRO A 121 -8.23 12.95 4.69
N GLY A 122 -8.52 12.12 5.70
CA GLY A 122 -8.34 12.50 7.10
C GLY A 122 -6.88 12.76 7.51
N ARG A 123 -5.90 12.13 6.85
CA ARG A 123 -4.46 12.36 7.10
C ARG A 123 -3.92 13.58 6.37
N VAL A 124 -4.32 13.77 5.13
CA VAL A 124 -3.74 14.80 4.25
C VAL A 124 -4.39 16.17 4.41
N GLY A 125 -5.34 16.34 5.34
CA GLY A 125 -6.01 17.60 5.63
C GLY A 125 -7.25 17.88 4.77
N GLY A 126 -7.94 16.82 4.34
CA GLY A 126 -9.26 16.91 3.69
C GLY A 126 -9.24 16.67 2.18
N LEU A 127 -10.44 16.75 1.59
CA LEU A 127 -10.67 16.41 0.17
C LEU A 127 -9.87 17.25 -0.81
N THR A 128 -9.74 18.56 -0.57
CA THR A 128 -8.98 19.46 -1.46
C THR A 128 -7.53 19.00 -1.64
N ASN A 129 -6.87 18.61 -0.55
CA ASN A 129 -5.52 18.08 -0.61
C ASN A 129 -5.47 16.67 -1.21
N ALA A 130 -6.47 15.84 -0.89
CA ALA A 130 -6.58 14.49 -1.47
C ALA A 130 -6.68 14.53 -2.99
N VAL A 131 -7.51 15.42 -3.55
CA VAL A 131 -7.63 15.62 -5.01
C VAL A 131 -6.32 16.14 -5.61
N LYS A 132 -5.64 17.10 -4.96
CA LYS A 132 -4.32 17.59 -5.44
C LYS A 132 -3.27 16.47 -5.48
N ILE A 133 -3.26 15.58 -4.48
CA ILE A 133 -2.36 14.43 -4.45
C ILE A 133 -2.71 13.46 -5.58
N HIS A 134 -4.01 13.14 -5.75
CA HIS A 134 -4.49 12.33 -6.86
C HIS A 134 -4.04 12.88 -8.22
N ASP A 135 -4.23 14.18 -8.46
CA ASP A 135 -3.86 14.82 -9.73
C ASP A 135 -2.35 14.80 -9.97
N ALA A 136 -1.53 15.01 -8.93
CA ALA A 136 -0.08 14.89 -9.00
C ALA A 136 0.35 13.45 -9.34
N CYS A 137 -0.25 12.45 -8.69
CA CYS A 137 0.00 11.04 -8.98
C CYS A 137 -0.43 10.67 -10.39
N ARG A 138 -1.61 11.12 -10.85
CA ARG A 138 -2.08 10.90 -12.22
C ARG A 138 -1.13 11.50 -13.26
N ALA A 139 -0.64 12.72 -13.02
CA ALA A 139 0.33 13.37 -13.91
C ALA A 139 1.69 12.62 -13.97
N ALA A 140 2.05 11.91 -12.92
CA ALA A 140 3.24 11.07 -12.83
C ALA A 140 2.99 9.60 -13.26
N GLU A 141 1.79 9.26 -13.72
CA GLU A 141 1.37 7.90 -14.07
C GLU A 141 1.51 6.89 -12.91
N ILE A 142 1.36 7.37 -11.66
CA ILE A 142 1.38 6.56 -10.45
C ILE A 142 -0.06 6.32 -9.98
N PRO A 143 -0.53 5.07 -9.95
CA PRO A 143 -1.87 4.75 -9.48
C PRO A 143 -2.03 5.03 -7.99
N CYS A 144 -3.27 5.33 -7.61
CA CYS A 144 -3.66 5.58 -6.23
C CYS A 144 -4.74 4.59 -5.76
N TRP A 145 -4.96 4.53 -4.46
CA TRP A 145 -6.17 4.00 -3.88
C TRP A 145 -6.57 4.81 -2.65
N VAL A 146 -7.86 4.78 -2.32
CA VAL A 146 -8.38 5.52 -1.16
C VAL A 146 -8.32 4.63 0.06
N GLY A 147 -7.55 5.04 1.07
CA GLY A 147 -7.59 4.44 2.39
C GLY A 147 -8.50 5.25 3.33
N GLY A 148 -8.99 4.59 4.37
CA GLY A 148 -9.72 5.22 5.46
C GLY A 148 -8.88 5.31 6.73
N MET A 149 -9.34 6.19 7.62
CA MET A 149 -8.96 6.23 9.03
C MET A 149 -10.14 5.63 9.84
N LEU A 150 -10.38 6.09 11.04
CA LEU A 150 -11.60 5.76 11.81
C LEU A 150 -12.70 6.75 11.42
N GLU A 151 -13.29 6.52 10.24
CA GLU A 151 -14.21 7.47 9.61
C GLU A 151 -15.61 7.43 10.23
N SER A 152 -16.22 8.61 10.36
CA SER A 152 -17.70 8.69 10.49
C SER A 152 -18.37 8.33 9.16
N ALA A 153 -19.69 8.17 9.16
CA ALA A 153 -20.46 7.93 7.94
C ALA A 153 -20.22 9.01 6.86
N VAL A 154 -20.07 10.28 7.26
CA VAL A 154 -19.74 11.38 6.36
C VAL A 154 -18.34 11.23 5.77
N GLY A 155 -17.35 10.92 6.61
CA GLY A 155 -15.98 10.65 6.15
C GLY A 155 -15.88 9.45 5.20
N ALA A 156 -16.59 8.36 5.51
CA ALA A 156 -16.65 7.20 4.63
C ALA A 156 -17.30 7.54 3.27
N ALA A 157 -18.39 8.32 3.25
CA ALA A 157 -19.01 8.77 2.00
C ALA A 157 -18.06 9.65 1.16
N GLN A 158 -17.26 10.51 1.81
CA GLN A 158 -16.23 11.29 1.12
C GLN A 158 -15.13 10.41 0.51
N CYS A 159 -14.68 9.36 1.22
CA CYS A 159 -13.72 8.39 0.69
C CYS A 159 -14.28 7.66 -0.55
N VAL A 160 -15.54 7.22 -0.50
CA VAL A 160 -16.21 6.58 -1.64
C VAL A 160 -16.31 7.55 -2.83
N SER A 161 -16.70 8.81 -2.59
CA SER A 161 -16.79 9.82 -3.66
C SER A 161 -15.41 10.11 -4.28
N LEU A 162 -14.36 10.17 -3.48
CA LEU A 162 -13.00 10.36 -3.96
C LEU A 162 -12.55 9.19 -4.84
N ALA A 163 -12.90 7.95 -4.46
CA ALA A 163 -12.54 6.74 -5.20
C ALA A 163 -13.23 6.60 -6.57
N MET A 164 -14.11 7.53 -6.94
CA MET A 164 -14.75 7.58 -8.26
C MET A 164 -13.90 8.32 -9.32
N LEU A 165 -12.76 8.91 -8.93
CA LEU A 165 -11.84 9.54 -9.87
C LEU A 165 -11.00 8.50 -10.62
N ASP A 166 -10.53 8.83 -11.83
CA ASP A 166 -10.00 7.87 -12.82
C ASP A 166 -8.68 7.18 -12.45
N ASN A 167 -7.94 7.67 -11.47
CA ASN A 167 -6.61 7.11 -11.12
C ASN A 167 -6.63 6.20 -9.88
N PHE A 168 -7.84 5.83 -9.40
CA PHE A 168 -8.01 4.93 -8.27
C PHE A 168 -8.29 3.49 -8.71
#